data_1ea4fda466ca20749a35653bdbc90fbf
#
_entry.id   1ea4fda466ca20749a35653bdbc90fbf
#
_cell.length_a   1.000
_cell.length_b   1.000
_cell.length_c   1.000
_cell.angle_alpha   90.00
_cell.angle_beta   90.00
_cell.angle_gamma   90.00
#
_symmetry.space_group_name_H-M   'P 1'
#
loop_
_entity.id
_entity.type
_entity.pdbx_description
1 polymer ?
#
loop_
_entity_poly.entity_id
_entity_poly.type
_entity_poly.pdbx_seq_one_letter_code
_entity_poly.pdbx_strand_id
1 'polypeptide(L)'
;MASKINKGEILAKFFDDGEYTALFADGAVSAACGYAAGQQAYAVYQNGEAVTVKDVEKNIKVLEMAAQTGCPVVTFYNSVGAKLAEGLDVLTASAKLNAQIAKVSGVIPQVAVVLGVCGGTSALSAANADVCIMAEGAELFFTAPFTSAAKGDKVADAGTAAAAAKAGVAAIVAPTAEEAAEKAAHIVGLLPAN
;
A
#
# COMPACT_ATOMS: atom_id res chain seq x y z
N MET A 1 9.69 -12.89 12.52
CA MET A 1 8.38 -12.39 13.02
C MET A 1 8.24 -10.99 12.48
N ALA A 2 7.26 -10.74 11.58
CA ALA A 2 6.98 -9.37 11.18
C ALA A 2 6.59 -8.58 12.43
N SER A 3 7.27 -7.47 12.70
CA SER A 3 6.93 -6.60 13.81
C SER A 3 5.47 -6.19 13.64
N LYS A 4 4.71 -6.19 14.71
CA LYS A 4 3.30 -5.85 14.70
C LYS A 4 3.20 -4.33 14.45
N ILE A 5 3.12 -3.94 13.18
CA ILE A 5 3.01 -2.53 12.78
C ILE A 5 1.68 -2.01 13.31
N ASN A 6 1.73 -0.95 14.11
CA ASN A 6 0.55 -0.38 14.77
C ASN A 6 -0.16 0.60 13.83
N LYS A 7 -1.37 0.24 13.39
CA LYS A 7 -2.19 1.10 12.51
C LYS A 7 -2.38 2.52 13.08
N GLY A 8 -2.67 2.63 14.38
CA GLY A 8 -2.91 3.92 15.01
C GLY A 8 -1.69 4.83 14.94
N GLU A 9 -0.49 4.28 15.16
CA GLU A 9 0.76 5.04 15.08
C GLU A 9 1.05 5.46 13.63
N ILE A 10 0.88 4.57 12.66
CA ILE A 10 1.08 4.87 11.25
C ILE A 10 0.13 5.99 10.77
N LEU A 11 -1.17 5.88 11.08
CA LEU A 11 -2.15 6.88 10.65
C LEU A 11 -1.95 8.22 11.39
N ALA A 12 -1.53 8.19 12.67
CA ALA A 12 -1.20 9.39 13.42
C ALA A 12 0.05 10.12 12.90
N LYS A 13 0.98 9.38 12.28
CA LYS A 13 2.16 9.95 11.61
C LYS A 13 1.86 10.46 10.21
N PHE A 14 0.83 9.91 9.57
CA PHE A 14 0.43 10.30 8.23
C PHE A 14 -0.52 11.50 8.23
N PHE A 15 -1.54 11.52 9.10
CA PHE A 15 -2.51 12.61 9.16
C PHE A 15 -2.07 13.72 10.11
N ASP A 16 -2.37 14.94 9.74
CA ASP A 16 -2.08 16.14 10.54
C ASP A 16 -2.77 16.04 11.90
N ASP A 17 -2.01 16.32 12.96
CA ASP A 17 -2.42 16.21 14.36
C ASP A 17 -2.96 14.81 14.77
N GLY A 18 -2.78 13.80 13.89
CA GLY A 18 -3.31 12.45 14.07
C GLY A 18 -4.83 12.36 13.90
N GLU A 19 -5.47 13.40 13.34
CA GLU A 19 -6.92 13.48 13.18
C GLU A 19 -7.39 12.93 11.83
N TYR A 20 -8.31 11.97 11.85
CA TYR A 20 -8.89 11.39 10.64
C TYR A 20 -10.30 10.82 10.89
N THR A 21 -11.08 10.72 9.83
CA THR A 21 -12.36 10.05 9.83
C THR A 21 -12.22 8.64 9.28
N ALA A 22 -12.58 7.63 10.08
CA ALA A 22 -12.59 6.24 9.61
C ALA A 22 -13.75 6.01 8.63
N LEU A 23 -13.43 5.47 7.45
CA LEU A 23 -14.41 5.10 6.43
C LEU A 23 -14.77 3.62 6.52
N PHE A 24 -13.75 2.76 6.69
CA PHE A 24 -13.88 1.33 6.90
C PHE A 24 -12.94 0.92 8.03
N ALA A 25 -13.46 0.29 9.08
CA ALA A 25 -12.68 -0.01 10.29
C ALA A 25 -12.38 -1.50 10.49
N ASP A 26 -13.18 -2.39 9.89
CA ASP A 26 -13.15 -3.85 10.08
C ASP A 26 -12.34 -4.57 8.99
N GLY A 27 -11.96 -5.83 9.25
CA GLY A 27 -11.27 -6.71 8.31
C GLY A 27 -9.78 -6.46 8.17
N ALA A 28 -9.17 -7.10 7.17
CA ALA A 28 -7.75 -7.01 6.87
C ALA A 28 -7.36 -5.65 6.24
N VAL A 29 -8.32 -4.97 5.62
CA VAL A 29 -8.16 -3.64 5.04
C VAL A 29 -9.08 -2.66 5.74
N SER A 30 -8.52 -1.57 6.22
CA SER A 30 -9.24 -0.40 6.74
C SER A 30 -8.94 0.83 5.90
N ALA A 31 -9.80 1.84 5.98
CA ALA A 31 -9.61 3.10 5.27
C ALA A 31 -10.04 4.29 6.11
N ALA A 32 -9.40 5.42 5.86
CA ALA A 32 -9.66 6.68 6.51
C ALA A 32 -9.49 7.84 5.53
N CYS A 33 -10.04 9.00 5.88
CA CYS A 33 -9.77 10.26 5.21
C CYS A 33 -9.47 11.35 6.25
N GLY A 34 -8.63 12.29 5.89
CA GLY A 34 -8.20 13.39 6.74
C GLY A 34 -7.31 14.34 5.97
N TYR A 35 -6.62 15.20 6.67
CA TYR A 35 -5.62 16.09 6.09
C TYR A 35 -4.21 15.52 6.32
N ALA A 36 -3.37 15.58 5.32
CA ALA A 36 -1.95 15.21 5.38
C ALA A 36 -1.13 16.33 4.73
N ALA A 37 -0.23 16.94 5.49
CA ALA A 37 0.53 18.13 5.09
C ALA A 37 -0.37 19.25 4.52
N GLY A 38 -1.52 19.49 5.14
CA GLY A 38 -2.50 20.50 4.76
C GLY A 38 -3.38 20.15 3.57
N GLN A 39 -3.26 18.97 2.97
CA GLN A 39 -4.09 18.51 1.86
C GLN A 39 -5.02 17.37 2.27
N GLN A 40 -6.25 17.40 1.80
CA GLN A 40 -7.16 16.26 2.01
C GLN A 40 -6.63 15.03 1.27
N ALA A 41 -6.59 13.90 1.98
CA ALA A 41 -6.09 12.64 1.46
C ALA A 41 -6.89 11.44 1.96
N TYR A 42 -6.89 10.37 1.20
CA TYR A 42 -7.42 9.07 1.60
C TYR A 42 -6.26 8.13 1.95
N ALA A 43 -6.44 7.36 3.02
CA ALA A 43 -5.51 6.31 3.43
C ALA A 43 -6.20 4.95 3.38
N VAL A 44 -5.54 3.96 2.78
CA VAL A 44 -5.91 2.55 2.84
C VAL A 44 -4.82 1.82 3.60
N TYR A 45 -5.17 1.03 4.61
CA TYR A 45 -4.21 0.35 5.48
C TYR A 45 -4.48 -1.15 5.54
N GLN A 46 -3.45 -1.96 5.30
CA GLN A 46 -3.45 -3.41 5.45
C GLN A 46 -2.79 -3.80 6.78
N ASN A 47 -3.46 -4.66 7.56
CA ASN A 47 -3.08 -4.96 8.96
C ASN A 47 -2.18 -6.18 9.14
N GLY A 48 -1.63 -6.74 8.09
CA GLY A 48 -0.77 -7.93 8.11
C GLY A 48 -1.53 -9.25 7.86
N GLU A 49 -2.85 -9.22 7.79
CA GLU A 49 -3.67 -10.41 7.54
C GLU A 49 -3.87 -10.69 6.03
N ALA A 50 -4.45 -11.85 5.73
CA ALA A 50 -4.84 -12.21 4.37
C ALA A 50 -6.03 -11.38 3.91
N VAL A 51 -5.93 -10.79 2.72
CA VAL A 51 -6.93 -9.92 2.12
C VAL A 51 -8.07 -10.72 1.51
N THR A 52 -9.30 -10.39 1.86
CA THR A 52 -10.54 -11.00 1.35
C THR A 52 -11.10 -10.23 0.15
N VAL A 53 -12.08 -10.81 -0.55
CA VAL A 53 -12.84 -10.10 -1.61
C VAL A 53 -13.44 -8.79 -1.07
N LYS A 54 -14.05 -8.82 0.13
CA LYS A 54 -14.63 -7.63 0.75
C LYS A 54 -13.59 -6.54 1.04
N ASP A 55 -12.39 -6.94 1.44
CA ASP A 55 -11.31 -6.00 1.69
C ASP A 55 -10.81 -5.33 0.40
N VAL A 56 -10.75 -6.09 -0.69
CA VAL A 56 -10.44 -5.56 -2.02
C VAL A 56 -11.51 -4.57 -2.49
N GLU A 57 -12.79 -4.89 -2.29
CA GLU A 57 -13.90 -4.00 -2.64
C GLU A 57 -13.87 -2.67 -1.87
N LYS A 58 -13.44 -2.68 -0.60
CA LYS A 58 -13.23 -1.42 0.17
C LYS A 58 -12.16 -0.55 -0.48
N ASN A 59 -11.05 -1.14 -0.91
CA ASN A 59 -9.97 -0.40 -1.57
C ASN A 59 -10.47 0.22 -2.89
N ILE A 60 -11.22 -0.53 -3.70
CA ILE A 60 -11.84 -0.01 -4.93
C ILE A 60 -12.75 1.18 -4.62
N LYS A 61 -13.60 1.09 -3.60
CA LYS A 61 -14.48 2.20 -3.19
C LYS A 61 -13.70 3.45 -2.78
N VAL A 62 -12.59 3.30 -2.06
CA VAL A 62 -11.74 4.44 -1.69
C VAL A 62 -11.17 5.12 -2.93
N LEU A 63 -10.67 4.36 -3.91
CA LEU A 63 -10.17 4.89 -5.17
C LEU A 63 -11.27 5.64 -5.96
N GLU A 64 -12.50 5.12 -5.95
CA GLU A 64 -13.66 5.78 -6.58
C GLU A 64 -14.01 7.10 -5.87
N MET A 65 -14.05 7.11 -4.53
CA MET A 65 -14.29 8.32 -3.74
C MET A 65 -13.21 9.37 -3.97
N ALA A 66 -11.95 8.94 -3.96
CA ALA A 66 -10.81 9.81 -4.20
C ALA A 66 -10.84 10.42 -5.61
N ALA A 67 -11.19 9.63 -6.63
CA ALA A 67 -11.35 10.12 -7.99
C ALA A 67 -12.49 11.14 -8.14
N GLN A 68 -13.57 11.02 -7.35
CA GLN A 68 -14.67 11.97 -7.33
C GLN A 68 -14.30 13.29 -6.65
N THR A 69 -13.42 13.26 -5.66
CA THR A 69 -12.99 14.43 -4.89
C THR A 69 -11.69 15.05 -5.39
N GLY A 70 -10.99 14.38 -6.31
CA GLY A 70 -9.67 14.81 -6.80
C GLY A 70 -8.53 14.65 -5.78
N CYS A 71 -8.77 13.91 -4.69
CA CYS A 71 -7.80 13.78 -3.59
C CYS A 71 -6.81 12.63 -3.83
N PRO A 72 -5.57 12.74 -3.34
CA PRO A 72 -4.59 11.66 -3.39
C PRO A 72 -5.02 10.46 -2.52
N VAL A 73 -4.57 9.26 -2.93
CA VAL A 73 -4.71 8.03 -2.16
C VAL A 73 -3.35 7.51 -1.75
N VAL A 74 -3.18 7.24 -0.47
CA VAL A 74 -2.00 6.58 0.09
C VAL A 74 -2.39 5.19 0.56
N THR A 75 -1.75 4.16 0.00
CA THR A 75 -2.01 2.77 0.40
C THR A 75 -0.81 2.23 1.18
N PHE A 76 -1.04 1.88 2.44
CA PHE A 76 -0.08 1.25 3.35
C PHE A 76 -0.18 -0.27 3.21
N TYR A 77 0.81 -0.87 2.55
CA TYR A 77 0.87 -2.30 2.26
C TYR A 77 1.54 -3.07 3.39
N ASN A 78 0.82 -4.00 3.96
CA ASN A 78 1.30 -5.01 4.89
C ASN A 78 0.31 -6.18 4.89
N SER A 79 0.56 -7.23 4.11
CA SER A 79 -0.34 -8.37 3.98
C SER A 79 0.41 -9.64 3.63
N VAL A 80 -0.02 -10.75 4.18
CA VAL A 80 0.45 -12.09 3.77
C VAL A 80 -0.11 -12.54 2.42
N GLY A 81 -0.88 -11.69 1.74
CA GLY A 81 -1.44 -11.94 0.42
C GLY A 81 -2.94 -12.20 0.43
N ALA A 82 -3.45 -12.74 -0.68
CA ALA A 82 -4.87 -13.04 -0.84
C ALA A 82 -5.31 -14.22 0.04
N LYS A 83 -6.55 -14.18 0.55
CA LYS A 83 -7.14 -15.28 1.32
C LYS A 83 -7.46 -16.46 0.40
N LEU A 84 -6.56 -17.42 0.33
CA LEU A 84 -6.64 -18.56 -0.60
C LEU A 84 -7.95 -19.38 -0.48
N ALA A 85 -8.60 -19.37 0.68
CA ALA A 85 -9.89 -20.04 0.88
C ALA A 85 -11.02 -19.46 0.02
N GLU A 86 -10.88 -18.23 -0.51
CA GLU A 86 -11.84 -17.60 -1.41
C GLU A 86 -11.55 -17.91 -2.90
N GLY A 87 -10.52 -18.70 -3.19
CA GLY A 87 -10.23 -19.25 -4.51
C GLY A 87 -10.12 -18.20 -5.61
N LEU A 88 -10.85 -18.41 -6.72
CA LEU A 88 -10.82 -17.52 -7.88
C LEU A 88 -11.50 -16.16 -7.63
N ASP A 89 -12.37 -16.05 -6.64
CA ASP A 89 -13.10 -14.81 -6.38
C ASP A 89 -12.16 -13.70 -5.89
N VAL A 90 -11.22 -14.03 -4.99
CA VAL A 90 -10.22 -13.06 -4.52
C VAL A 90 -9.23 -12.68 -5.62
N LEU A 91 -8.89 -13.59 -6.54
CA LEU A 91 -8.05 -13.26 -7.69
C LEU A 91 -8.78 -12.34 -8.66
N THR A 92 -10.06 -12.61 -8.92
CA THR A 92 -10.92 -11.76 -9.77
C THR A 92 -11.07 -10.36 -9.15
N ALA A 93 -11.31 -10.28 -7.84
CA ALA A 93 -11.38 -9.00 -7.13
C ALA A 93 -10.06 -8.24 -7.22
N SER A 94 -8.91 -8.91 -7.02
CA SER A 94 -7.58 -8.31 -7.15
C SER A 94 -7.31 -7.78 -8.56
N ALA A 95 -7.76 -8.47 -9.59
CA ALA A 95 -7.67 -8.00 -10.98
C ALA A 95 -8.50 -6.73 -11.19
N LYS A 96 -9.73 -6.67 -10.63
CA LYS A 96 -10.58 -5.46 -10.66
C LYS A 96 -9.92 -4.29 -9.94
N LEU A 97 -9.26 -4.53 -8.80
CA LEU A 97 -8.51 -3.48 -8.08
C LEU A 97 -7.39 -2.92 -8.95
N ASN A 98 -6.58 -3.77 -9.56
CA ASN A 98 -5.50 -3.31 -10.44
C ASN A 98 -6.04 -2.55 -11.66
N ALA A 99 -7.18 -2.97 -12.22
CA ALA A 99 -7.87 -2.24 -13.28
C ALA A 99 -8.34 -0.85 -12.80
N GLN A 100 -8.86 -0.75 -11.57
CA GLN A 100 -9.27 0.53 -10.98
C GLN A 100 -8.07 1.44 -10.72
N ILE A 101 -6.96 0.92 -10.18
CA ILE A 101 -5.69 1.64 -10.00
C ILE A 101 -5.22 2.23 -11.34
N ALA A 102 -5.21 1.42 -12.40
CA ALA A 102 -4.83 1.87 -13.73
C ALA A 102 -5.80 2.93 -14.30
N LYS A 103 -7.11 2.78 -14.05
CA LYS A 103 -8.13 3.72 -14.50
C LYS A 103 -8.00 5.11 -13.88
N VAL A 104 -7.59 5.19 -12.62
CA VAL A 104 -7.41 6.47 -11.90
C VAL A 104 -5.98 7.01 -11.97
N SER A 105 -5.06 6.29 -12.60
CA SER A 105 -3.69 6.75 -12.86
C SER A 105 -3.72 7.99 -13.76
N GLY A 106 -3.01 9.04 -13.33
CA GLY A 106 -3.04 10.35 -13.99
C GLY A 106 -4.32 11.17 -13.75
N VAL A 107 -5.30 10.62 -12.99
CA VAL A 107 -6.50 11.34 -12.55
C VAL A 107 -6.33 11.85 -11.12
N ILE A 108 -5.85 10.98 -10.24
CA ILE A 108 -5.49 11.30 -8.86
C ILE A 108 -4.10 10.78 -8.54
N PRO A 109 -3.34 11.45 -7.67
CA PRO A 109 -2.06 10.93 -7.18
C PRO A 109 -2.25 9.67 -6.36
N GLN A 110 -1.40 8.67 -6.60
CA GLN A 110 -1.38 7.39 -5.87
C GLN A 110 0.00 7.17 -5.26
N VAL A 111 0.06 7.03 -3.95
CA VAL A 111 1.30 6.75 -3.20
C VAL A 111 1.21 5.38 -2.56
N ALA A 112 2.17 4.52 -2.84
CA ALA A 112 2.32 3.23 -2.18
C ALA A 112 3.34 3.33 -1.05
N VAL A 113 3.00 2.81 0.12
CA VAL A 113 3.90 2.74 1.28
C VAL A 113 3.98 1.28 1.74
N VAL A 114 5.09 0.63 1.47
CA VAL A 114 5.29 -0.78 1.86
C VAL A 114 5.91 -0.81 3.25
N LEU A 115 5.11 -1.21 4.23
CA LEU A 115 5.51 -1.24 5.64
C LEU A 115 6.03 -2.60 6.11
N GLY A 116 5.51 -3.66 5.51
CA GLY A 116 5.85 -5.04 5.83
C GLY A 116 5.88 -5.89 4.57
N VAL A 117 5.20 -7.03 4.58
CA VAL A 117 5.14 -7.90 3.41
C VAL A 117 4.16 -7.36 2.37
N CYS A 118 4.61 -7.26 1.12
CA CYS A 118 3.79 -6.90 -0.03
C CYS A 118 4.09 -7.87 -1.19
N GLY A 119 3.25 -8.88 -1.33
CA GLY A 119 3.47 -9.98 -2.28
C GLY A 119 2.37 -10.14 -3.32
N GLY A 120 2.71 -10.78 -4.45
CA GLY A 120 1.75 -11.14 -5.50
C GLY A 120 1.11 -9.92 -6.17
N THR A 121 -0.22 -9.93 -6.29
CA THR A 121 -0.99 -8.84 -6.93
C THR A 121 -0.88 -7.50 -6.19
N SER A 122 -0.65 -7.50 -4.87
CA SER A 122 -0.40 -6.27 -4.10
C SER A 122 0.92 -5.61 -4.49
N ALA A 123 1.95 -6.39 -4.81
CA ALA A 123 3.22 -5.86 -5.31
C ALA A 123 3.05 -5.18 -6.67
N LEU A 124 2.20 -5.74 -7.55
CA LEU A 124 1.86 -5.10 -8.81
C LEU A 124 1.12 -3.77 -8.59
N SER A 125 0.17 -3.75 -7.64
CA SER A 125 -0.54 -2.53 -7.25
C SER A 125 0.42 -1.45 -6.72
N ALA A 126 1.35 -1.83 -5.83
CA ALA A 126 2.34 -0.91 -5.28
C ALA A 126 3.32 -0.36 -6.34
N ALA A 127 3.74 -1.21 -7.28
CA ALA A 127 4.63 -0.82 -8.36
C ALA A 127 3.96 0.10 -9.42
N ASN A 128 2.63 0.09 -9.49
CA ASN A 128 1.86 0.96 -10.39
C ASN A 128 1.51 2.33 -9.78
N ALA A 129 1.83 2.57 -8.52
CA ALA A 129 1.66 3.87 -7.89
C ALA A 129 2.63 4.91 -8.48
N ASP A 130 2.28 6.19 -8.40
CA ASP A 130 3.13 7.30 -8.88
C ASP A 130 4.42 7.40 -8.04
N VAL A 131 4.32 7.11 -6.74
CA VAL A 131 5.47 7.06 -5.83
C VAL A 131 5.37 5.82 -4.95
N CYS A 132 6.43 5.04 -4.88
CA CYS A 132 6.55 3.90 -3.96
C CYS A 132 7.60 4.21 -2.89
N ILE A 133 7.18 4.14 -1.63
CA ILE A 133 8.01 4.28 -0.42
C ILE A 133 8.09 2.93 0.26
N MET A 134 9.26 2.51 0.71
CA MET A 134 9.42 1.27 1.47
C MET A 134 10.08 1.53 2.82
N ALA A 135 9.62 0.86 3.86
CA ALA A 135 10.40 0.72 5.09
C ALA A 135 11.58 -0.23 4.84
N GLU A 136 12.73 -0.01 5.48
CA GLU A 136 13.96 -0.79 5.25
C GLU A 136 13.76 -2.30 5.48
N GLY A 137 12.95 -2.67 6.48
CA GLY A 137 12.60 -4.07 6.80
C GLY A 137 11.44 -4.64 6.00
N ALA A 138 10.87 -3.90 5.04
CA ALA A 138 9.74 -4.35 4.24
C ALA A 138 10.19 -5.22 3.06
N GLU A 139 9.26 -6.04 2.56
CA GLU A 139 9.48 -6.93 1.42
C GLU A 139 8.46 -6.64 0.31
N LEU A 140 8.95 -6.51 -0.92
CA LEU A 140 8.15 -6.30 -2.13
C LEU A 140 8.53 -7.33 -3.18
N PHE A 141 7.61 -8.25 -3.51
CA PHE A 141 7.87 -9.30 -4.49
C PHE A 141 6.59 -9.77 -5.20
N PHE A 142 6.68 -10.10 -6.47
CA PHE A 142 5.57 -10.76 -7.17
C PHE A 142 5.55 -12.26 -6.85
N THR A 143 6.69 -12.94 -6.96
CA THR A 143 6.87 -14.33 -6.55
C THR A 143 7.69 -14.38 -5.28
N ALA A 144 7.21 -15.07 -4.26
CA ALA A 144 7.90 -15.17 -2.98
C ALA A 144 9.34 -15.68 -3.14
N PRO A 145 10.35 -15.07 -2.50
CA PRO A 145 11.76 -15.42 -2.67
C PRO A 145 12.05 -16.89 -2.39
N PHE A 146 11.36 -17.50 -1.40
CA PHE A 146 11.52 -18.94 -1.11
C PHE A 146 11.04 -19.84 -2.25
N THR A 147 10.05 -19.41 -3.04
CA THR A 147 9.56 -20.17 -4.21
C THR A 147 10.59 -20.13 -5.35
N SER A 148 11.21 -18.98 -5.57
CA SER A 148 12.30 -18.82 -6.55
C SER A 148 13.54 -19.61 -6.12
N ALA A 149 13.91 -19.57 -4.85
CA ALA A 149 15.02 -20.35 -4.30
C ALA A 149 14.79 -21.86 -4.45
N ALA A 150 13.55 -22.34 -4.24
CA ALA A 150 13.20 -23.75 -4.43
C ALA A 150 13.34 -24.21 -5.90
N LYS A 151 13.29 -23.29 -6.86
CA LYS A 151 13.54 -23.55 -8.30
C LYS A 151 15.02 -23.44 -8.70
N GLY A 152 15.90 -23.13 -7.73
CA GLY A 152 17.33 -22.99 -7.96
C GLY A 152 17.80 -21.58 -8.37
N ASP A 153 16.92 -20.59 -8.34
CA ASP A 153 17.28 -19.21 -8.62
C ASP A 153 18.11 -18.62 -7.45
N LYS A 154 19.24 -18.02 -7.78
CA LYS A 154 20.11 -17.34 -6.81
C LYS A 154 19.64 -15.89 -6.62
N VAL A 155 18.62 -15.69 -5.80
CA VAL A 155 18.01 -14.36 -5.54
C VAL A 155 18.09 -14.03 -4.05
N ALA A 156 19.31 -13.95 -3.50
CA ALA A 156 19.53 -13.75 -2.07
C ALA A 156 18.87 -12.48 -1.51
N ASP A 157 18.77 -11.42 -2.32
CA ASP A 157 18.26 -10.11 -1.90
C ASP A 157 16.93 -9.73 -2.58
N ALA A 158 16.31 -10.69 -3.29
CA ALA A 158 15.05 -10.40 -4.00
C ALA A 158 13.95 -10.02 -3.04
N GLY A 159 13.27 -8.92 -3.35
CA GLY A 159 12.16 -8.39 -2.55
C GLY A 159 12.55 -7.42 -1.45
N THR A 160 13.84 -7.26 -1.12
CA THR A 160 14.27 -6.27 -0.12
C THR A 160 14.06 -4.83 -0.60
N ALA A 161 13.91 -3.89 0.35
CA ALA A 161 13.80 -2.47 0.04
C ALA A 161 15.00 -1.95 -0.76
N ALA A 162 16.21 -2.43 -0.43
CA ALA A 162 17.44 -2.08 -1.16
C ALA A 162 17.41 -2.57 -2.62
N ALA A 163 16.92 -3.80 -2.87
CA ALA A 163 16.79 -4.33 -4.23
C ALA A 163 15.70 -3.58 -5.02
N ALA A 164 14.57 -3.25 -4.39
CA ALA A 164 13.51 -2.46 -5.00
C ALA A 164 13.97 -1.04 -5.36
N ALA A 165 14.75 -0.39 -4.50
CA ALA A 165 15.35 0.91 -4.77
C ALA A 165 16.36 0.85 -5.92
N LYS A 166 17.23 -0.15 -5.94
CA LYS A 166 18.19 -0.37 -7.04
C LYS A 166 17.49 -0.63 -8.37
N ALA A 167 16.34 -1.31 -8.36
CA ALA A 167 15.54 -1.57 -9.54
C ALA A 167 14.69 -0.34 -9.98
N GLY A 168 14.68 0.74 -9.20
CA GLY A 168 13.89 1.94 -9.49
C GLY A 168 12.40 1.81 -9.15
N VAL A 169 11.98 0.76 -8.45
CA VAL A 169 10.60 0.57 -8.01
C VAL A 169 10.32 1.38 -6.75
N ALA A 170 11.18 1.29 -5.74
CA ALA A 170 11.07 2.15 -4.56
C ALA A 170 11.81 3.47 -4.80
N ALA A 171 11.08 4.57 -4.80
CA ALA A 171 11.64 5.91 -4.92
C ALA A 171 12.31 6.37 -3.61
N ILE A 172 11.79 5.92 -2.47
CA ILE A 172 12.27 6.28 -1.13
C ILE A 172 12.34 5.01 -0.27
N VAL A 173 13.45 4.85 0.46
CA VAL A 173 13.58 3.88 1.54
C VAL A 173 13.68 4.62 2.86
N ALA A 174 12.79 4.30 3.79
CA ALA A 174 12.75 4.90 5.12
C ALA A 174 13.25 3.89 6.17
N PRO A 175 13.97 4.33 7.21
CA PRO A 175 14.48 3.43 8.25
C PRO A 175 13.40 2.64 8.99
N THR A 176 12.23 3.26 9.22
CA THR A 176 11.11 2.66 9.95
C THR A 176 9.79 2.80 9.19
N ALA A 177 8.77 2.06 9.62
CA ALA A 177 7.42 2.16 9.09
C ALA A 177 6.78 3.54 9.39
N GLU A 178 7.06 4.09 10.57
CA GLU A 178 6.59 5.40 11.01
C GLU A 178 7.19 6.51 10.16
N GLU A 179 8.50 6.47 9.92
CA GLU A 179 9.17 7.42 9.02
C GLU A 179 8.70 7.30 7.56
N ALA A 180 8.36 6.08 7.11
CA ALA A 180 7.76 5.88 5.80
C ALA A 180 6.40 6.60 5.69
N ALA A 181 5.58 6.56 6.77
CA ALA A 181 4.31 7.29 6.83
C ALA A 181 4.50 8.81 6.84
N GLU A 182 5.47 9.33 7.60
CA GLU A 182 5.82 10.75 7.60
C GLU A 182 6.29 11.23 6.21
N LYS A 183 7.12 10.42 5.53
CA LYS A 183 7.55 10.72 4.16
C LYS A 183 6.37 10.72 3.18
N ALA A 184 5.41 9.81 3.35
CA ALA A 184 4.21 9.79 2.54
C ALA A 184 3.35 11.05 2.73
N ALA A 185 3.18 11.53 3.97
CA ALA A 185 2.52 12.80 4.25
C ALA A 185 3.23 13.97 3.57
N HIS A 186 4.57 14.02 3.67
CA HIS A 186 5.36 15.05 3.00
C HIS A 186 5.18 15.01 1.46
N ILE A 187 5.19 13.82 0.84
CA ILE A 187 4.94 13.67 -0.60
C ILE A 187 3.55 14.17 -0.97
N VAL A 188 2.52 13.83 -0.18
CA VAL A 188 1.15 14.33 -0.41
C VAL A 188 1.14 15.86 -0.45
N GLY A 189 1.85 16.53 0.46
CA GLY A 189 1.95 18.00 0.48
C GLY A 189 2.66 18.62 -0.73
N LEU A 190 3.42 17.83 -1.50
CA LEU A 190 4.10 18.28 -2.72
C LEU A 190 3.30 17.99 -4.01
N LEU A 191 2.28 17.14 -3.91
CA LEU A 191 1.45 16.78 -5.06
C LEU A 191 0.42 17.88 -5.35
N PRO A 192 0.00 18.03 -6.61
CA PRO A 192 -1.01 19.03 -6.93
C PRO A 192 -2.33 18.70 -6.23
N ALA A 193 -2.94 19.73 -5.65
CA ALA A 193 -4.33 19.68 -5.20
C ALA A 193 -5.24 19.97 -6.40
N ASN A 194 -6.29 19.18 -6.57
CA ASN A 194 -7.33 19.44 -7.57
C ASN A 194 -8.47 20.24 -6.95
#